data_ef9b18844b9dec00c5a55aa5a0199178
#
_entry.id   ef9b18844b9dec00c5a55aa5a0199178
#
_cell.length_a   1.000
_cell.length_b   1.000
_cell.length_c   1.000
_cell.angle_alpha   90.00
_cell.angle_beta   90.00
_cell.angle_gamma   90.00
#
_symmetry.space_group_name_H-M   'P 1'
#
loop_
_entity.id
_entity.type
_entity.pdbx_description
1 polymer ?
#
loop_
_entity_poly.entity_id
_entity_poly.type
_entity_poly.pdbx_seq_one_letter_code
_entity_poly.pdbx_strand_id
1 'polypeptide(L)'
;EFRRVLFRSMNDAEAPVWSARLKTAKRAFAYKFVIVDSSTGDVVAWQSGDNYYFDDKVADNEALVIDGLRPHFDMAPWRGAGVAIPVFSLRSESSFGVGEFYDLKLMVDWAAATGQSIIQILPINDTTMYGTWEDSYPYNANSTFALHPQFLRLEAVGKLKNKAEAERFATLGKELNLLPAVDYERVNNAKAEYLHAIFAEEGKKTLASKEFKAFMEANEEWLKPYAVFCALRDKHSTPDFKKWGTMAKYTKAKATKYEKEHYDDVAYNYFVQFHLSKQLREVRDYAHANGVVLK
;
A
#
# COMPACT_ATOMS: atom_id res chain seq x y z
N GLU A 1 31.14 -27.60 30.41
CA GLU A 1 30.74 -26.27 30.87
C GLU A 1 29.52 -25.83 30.07
N PHE A 2 28.33 -25.85 30.72
CA PHE A 2 27.11 -25.34 30.06
C PHE A 2 27.25 -23.82 29.95
N ARG A 3 27.58 -23.32 28.79
CA ARG A 3 27.53 -21.87 28.48
C ARG A 3 26.07 -21.45 28.50
N ARG A 4 25.68 -20.62 29.44
CA ARG A 4 24.36 -19.98 29.46
C ARG A 4 24.29 -18.99 28.29
N VAL A 5 23.56 -19.34 27.25
CA VAL A 5 23.31 -18.44 26.11
C VAL A 5 22.17 -17.52 26.51
N LEU A 6 22.40 -16.22 26.54
CA LEU A 6 21.39 -15.22 26.82
C LEU A 6 20.97 -14.59 25.49
N PHE A 7 19.77 -14.94 25.02
CA PHE A 7 19.19 -14.27 23.84
C PHE A 7 18.56 -12.95 24.26
N ARG A 8 18.79 -11.91 23.47
CA ARG A 8 18.14 -10.60 23.61
C ARG A 8 17.68 -10.15 22.22
N SER A 9 16.39 -9.86 22.10
CA SER A 9 15.84 -9.26 20.91
C SER A 9 16.42 -7.85 20.73
N MET A 10 16.80 -7.52 19.50
CA MET A 10 17.24 -6.17 19.14
C MET A 10 16.02 -5.33 18.78
N ASN A 11 16.09 -4.03 19.03
CA ASN A 11 15.07 -3.08 18.62
C ASN A 11 15.33 -2.65 17.18
N ASP A 12 14.28 -2.67 16.34
CA ASP A 12 14.30 -2.30 14.92
C ASP A 12 13.58 -0.97 14.63
N ALA A 13 13.20 -0.24 15.69
CA ALA A 13 12.46 1.02 15.55
C ALA A 13 13.17 2.07 14.68
N GLU A 14 14.48 1.96 14.53
CA GLU A 14 15.32 2.82 13.68
C GLU A 14 15.93 2.06 12.50
N ALA A 15 15.19 1.09 11.93
CA ALA A 15 15.70 0.32 10.80
C ALA A 15 16.28 1.23 9.70
N PRO A 16 17.45 0.89 9.09
CA PRO A 16 18.15 -0.39 9.15
C PRO A 16 19.12 -0.56 10.35
N VAL A 17 19.07 0.31 11.34
CA VAL A 17 19.90 0.23 12.53
C VAL A 17 19.17 -0.58 13.60
N TRP A 18 19.86 -1.59 14.14
CA TRP A 18 19.36 -2.47 15.18
C TRP A 18 20.11 -2.20 16.47
N SER A 19 19.42 -2.04 17.57
CA SER A 19 20.02 -1.77 18.86
C SER A 19 19.54 -2.73 19.96
N ALA A 20 20.40 -3.03 20.93
CA ALA A 20 20.04 -3.77 22.11
C ALA A 20 20.74 -3.20 23.35
N ARG A 21 20.04 -3.18 24.47
CA ARG A 21 20.62 -2.76 25.76
C ARG A 21 20.76 -3.99 26.66
N LEU A 22 21.99 -4.24 27.06
CA LEU A 22 22.33 -5.34 27.98
C LEU A 22 22.68 -4.80 29.36
N LYS A 23 22.12 -5.41 30.41
CA LYS A 23 22.59 -5.25 31.79
C LYS A 23 23.34 -6.53 32.17
N THR A 24 24.61 -6.39 32.48
CA THR A 24 25.45 -7.50 32.87
C THR A 24 26.37 -7.09 34.02
N ALA A 25 26.64 -8.01 34.95
CA ALA A 25 27.67 -7.86 35.95
C ALA A 25 29.04 -8.39 35.50
N LYS A 26 29.11 -8.98 34.30
CA LYS A 26 30.37 -9.48 33.73
C LYS A 26 31.10 -8.37 33.01
N ARG A 27 32.39 -8.21 33.33
CA ARG A 27 33.28 -7.21 32.71
C ARG A 27 33.84 -7.62 31.36
N ALA A 28 33.81 -8.93 31.02
CA ALA A 28 34.20 -9.42 29.71
C ALA A 28 33.27 -10.56 29.28
N PHE A 29 32.85 -10.57 28.01
CA PHE A 29 32.05 -11.66 27.44
C PHE A 29 32.19 -11.70 25.91
N ALA A 30 31.97 -12.89 25.37
CA ALA A 30 31.84 -13.10 23.94
C ALA A 30 30.37 -13.06 23.54
N TYR A 31 30.09 -12.50 22.34
CA TYR A 31 28.75 -12.49 21.78
C TYR A 31 28.76 -12.76 20.28
N LYS A 32 27.61 -13.17 19.79
CA LYS A 32 27.31 -13.34 18.36
C LYS A 32 25.90 -12.84 18.07
N PHE A 33 25.68 -12.45 16.83
CA PHE A 33 24.34 -12.19 16.32
C PHE A 33 23.72 -13.46 15.78
N VAL A 34 22.40 -13.57 15.90
CA VAL A 34 21.59 -14.66 15.35
C VAL A 34 20.36 -14.07 14.69
N ILE A 35 19.91 -14.73 13.61
CA ILE A 35 18.60 -14.48 13.01
C ILE A 35 17.64 -15.48 13.61
N VAL A 36 16.53 -14.99 14.14
CA VAL A 36 15.48 -15.80 14.77
C VAL A 36 14.17 -15.60 13.99
N ASP A 37 13.47 -16.67 13.71
CA ASP A 37 12.13 -16.62 13.18
C ASP A 37 11.20 -16.01 14.25
N SER A 38 10.54 -14.91 13.95
CA SER A 38 9.69 -14.20 14.91
C SER A 38 8.40 -14.95 15.25
N SER A 39 7.99 -15.90 14.42
CA SER A 39 6.77 -16.68 14.62
C SER A 39 6.99 -17.93 15.47
N THR A 40 8.14 -18.59 15.32
CA THR A 40 8.47 -19.84 16.02
C THR A 40 9.45 -19.65 17.17
N GLY A 41 10.27 -18.59 17.14
CA GLY A 41 11.38 -18.38 18.06
C GLY A 41 12.64 -19.20 17.73
N ASP A 42 12.64 -19.94 16.63
CA ASP A 42 13.76 -20.76 16.23
C ASP A 42 14.92 -19.95 15.66
N VAL A 43 16.15 -20.39 15.92
CA VAL A 43 17.33 -19.78 15.32
C VAL A 43 17.47 -20.24 13.87
N VAL A 44 17.32 -19.31 12.95
CA VAL A 44 17.44 -19.54 11.50
C VAL A 44 18.90 -19.57 11.08
N ALA A 45 19.71 -18.65 11.60
CA ALA A 45 21.12 -18.57 11.26
C ALA A 45 21.97 -17.96 12.36
N TRP A 46 23.19 -18.42 12.47
CA TRP A 46 24.23 -17.84 13.32
C TRP A 46 25.16 -16.98 12.47
N GLN A 47 25.61 -15.86 13.02
CA GLN A 47 26.68 -15.07 12.41
C GLN A 47 27.88 -15.96 12.07
N SER A 48 28.43 -15.79 10.88
CA SER A 48 29.63 -16.45 10.41
C SER A 48 30.90 -15.86 11.03
N GLY A 49 31.97 -16.62 11.05
CA GLY A 49 33.27 -16.22 11.60
C GLY A 49 33.31 -16.29 13.13
N ASP A 50 34.25 -15.58 13.72
CA ASP A 50 34.52 -15.61 15.15
C ASP A 50 33.49 -14.85 15.96
N ASN A 51 33.46 -15.08 17.28
CA ASN A 51 32.67 -14.29 18.19
C ASN A 51 33.22 -12.87 18.30
N TYR A 52 32.34 -11.89 18.48
CA TYR A 52 32.74 -10.60 18.99
C TYR A 52 33.07 -10.70 20.47
N TYR A 53 34.00 -9.88 20.93
CA TYR A 53 34.40 -9.83 22.32
C TYR A 53 34.18 -8.43 22.87
N PHE A 54 33.57 -8.38 24.03
CA PHE A 54 33.53 -7.18 24.86
C PHE A 54 34.50 -7.40 26.01
N ASP A 55 35.44 -6.45 26.17
CA ASP A 55 36.39 -6.42 27.28
C ASP A 55 36.23 -5.05 27.97
N ASP A 56 35.86 -5.09 29.25
CA ASP A 56 35.52 -3.89 30.00
C ASP A 56 36.78 -3.11 30.38
N LYS A 57 37.04 -2.04 29.63
CA LYS A 57 38.01 -0.99 29.99
C LYS A 57 37.31 0.35 30.27
N VAL A 58 35.98 0.29 30.50
CA VAL A 58 35.16 1.48 30.74
C VAL A 58 35.18 1.78 32.23
N ALA A 59 35.57 2.99 32.60
CA ALA A 59 35.60 3.48 33.98
C ALA A 59 34.16 3.74 34.50
N ASP A 60 34.02 3.85 35.81
CA ASP A 60 32.74 4.24 36.41
C ASP A 60 32.28 5.58 35.84
N ASN A 61 31.02 5.67 35.42
CA ASN A 61 30.38 6.82 34.75
C ASN A 61 30.80 7.06 33.29
N GLU A 62 31.48 6.11 32.64
CA GLU A 62 31.72 6.13 31.21
C GLU A 62 30.77 5.16 30.48
N ALA A 63 30.52 5.42 29.22
CA ALA A 63 29.76 4.53 28.34
C ALA A 63 30.57 4.20 27.10
N LEU A 64 30.62 2.90 26.76
CA LEU A 64 31.19 2.43 25.51
C LEU A 64 30.06 2.25 24.50
N VAL A 65 30.17 2.94 23.37
CA VAL A 65 29.29 2.76 22.22
C VAL A 65 30.03 1.96 21.17
N ILE A 66 29.50 0.83 20.77
CA ILE A 66 30.00 0.00 19.66
C ILE A 66 28.97 0.13 18.55
N ASP A 67 29.32 0.83 17.49
CA ASP A 67 28.48 1.05 16.33
C ASP A 67 29.12 0.47 15.04
N GLY A 68 28.38 0.52 13.94
CA GLY A 68 28.86 0.10 12.63
C GLY A 68 29.14 -1.39 12.49
N LEU A 69 28.75 -2.22 13.46
CA LEU A 69 28.88 -3.68 13.34
C LEU A 69 28.01 -4.19 12.20
N ARG A 70 28.63 -4.97 11.30
CA ARG A 70 27.95 -5.60 10.17
C ARG A 70 28.13 -7.10 10.25
N PRO A 71 27.29 -7.82 11.02
CA PRO A 71 27.40 -9.27 11.12
C PRO A 71 27.11 -9.91 9.76
N HIS A 72 27.98 -10.85 9.36
CA HIS A 72 27.78 -11.62 8.15
C HIS A 72 27.12 -12.96 8.50
N PHE A 73 26.18 -13.39 7.66
CA PHE A 73 25.49 -14.68 7.78
C PHE A 73 25.67 -15.45 6.48
N ASP A 74 26.22 -16.67 6.58
CA ASP A 74 26.35 -17.57 5.43
C ASP A 74 24.99 -18.21 5.10
N MET A 75 24.05 -17.37 4.77
CA MET A 75 22.76 -17.82 4.25
C MET A 75 22.87 -17.92 2.73
N ALA A 76 22.34 -18.99 2.19
CA ALA A 76 22.19 -19.07 0.74
C ALA A 76 21.34 -17.84 0.28
N PRO A 77 21.82 -17.07 -0.68
CA PRO A 77 21.07 -15.93 -1.14
C PRO A 77 19.72 -16.40 -1.66
N TRP A 78 18.63 -15.75 -1.20
CA TRP A 78 17.32 -16.04 -1.74
C TRP A 78 17.32 -15.79 -3.25
N ARG A 79 16.83 -16.77 -4.02
CA ARG A 79 16.69 -16.69 -5.47
C ARG A 79 15.26 -16.92 -5.83
N GLY A 80 14.66 -15.99 -6.55
CA GLY A 80 13.31 -16.11 -7.04
C GLY A 80 13.23 -15.63 -8.48
N ALA A 81 12.35 -16.26 -9.25
CA ALA A 81 11.95 -15.81 -10.57
C ALA A 81 10.58 -15.13 -10.48
N GLY A 82 10.30 -14.25 -11.41
CA GLY A 82 9.01 -13.57 -11.48
C GLY A 82 8.84 -12.79 -12.77
N VAL A 83 7.69 -12.17 -12.90
CA VAL A 83 7.34 -11.33 -14.05
C VAL A 83 7.10 -9.90 -13.63
N ALA A 84 7.40 -8.96 -14.52
CA ALA A 84 6.96 -7.56 -14.40
C ALA A 84 5.75 -7.37 -15.30
N ILE A 85 4.64 -6.88 -14.73
CA ILE A 85 3.40 -6.67 -15.46
C ILE A 85 2.64 -5.48 -14.90
N PRO A 86 2.15 -4.55 -15.74
CA PRO A 86 1.28 -3.49 -15.28
C PRO A 86 -0.12 -4.04 -14.94
N VAL A 87 -0.70 -3.59 -13.81
CA VAL A 87 -2.04 -4.02 -13.40
C VAL A 87 -3.07 -3.74 -14.49
N PHE A 88 -3.01 -2.55 -15.09
CA PHE A 88 -3.97 -2.14 -16.12
C PHE A 88 -3.96 -3.02 -17.39
N SER A 89 -2.90 -3.78 -17.65
CA SER A 89 -2.83 -4.71 -18.80
C SER A 89 -3.42 -6.08 -18.51
N LEU A 90 -3.70 -6.39 -17.25
CA LEU A 90 -4.41 -7.61 -16.90
C LEU A 90 -5.86 -7.54 -17.39
N ARG A 91 -6.40 -8.69 -17.75
CA ARG A 91 -7.79 -8.79 -18.15
C ARG A 91 -8.36 -10.15 -17.77
N SER A 92 -9.50 -10.15 -17.11
CA SER A 92 -10.29 -11.32 -16.80
C SER A 92 -11.73 -11.14 -17.27
N GLU A 93 -12.53 -12.17 -17.18
CA GLU A 93 -13.97 -12.09 -17.50
C GLU A 93 -14.71 -11.11 -16.57
N SER A 94 -14.16 -10.86 -15.37
CA SER A 94 -14.75 -9.97 -14.37
C SER A 94 -14.20 -8.56 -14.40
N SER A 95 -13.20 -8.24 -15.25
CA SER A 95 -12.63 -6.90 -15.34
C SER A 95 -13.62 -5.93 -15.96
N PHE A 96 -13.52 -4.65 -15.59
CA PHE A 96 -14.36 -3.58 -16.13
C PHE A 96 -13.61 -2.79 -17.23
N GLY A 97 -13.14 -3.48 -18.26
CA GLY A 97 -12.42 -2.88 -19.40
C GLY A 97 -10.97 -2.50 -19.14
N VAL A 98 -10.48 -2.67 -17.93
CA VAL A 98 -9.09 -2.43 -17.50
C VAL A 98 -8.74 -3.46 -16.42
N GLY A 99 -7.47 -3.80 -16.27
CA GLY A 99 -7.03 -4.67 -15.18
C GLY A 99 -7.24 -4.02 -13.82
N GLU A 100 -7.73 -4.79 -12.88
CA GLU A 100 -8.09 -4.37 -11.54
C GLU A 100 -7.26 -5.12 -10.49
N PHE A 101 -7.23 -4.64 -9.25
CA PHE A 101 -6.46 -5.30 -8.19
C PHE A 101 -6.82 -6.79 -8.03
N TYR A 102 -8.09 -7.15 -8.15
CA TYR A 102 -8.49 -8.56 -8.01
C TYR A 102 -8.06 -9.45 -9.17
N ASP A 103 -7.74 -8.89 -10.33
CA ASP A 103 -7.17 -9.66 -11.44
C ASP A 103 -5.75 -10.16 -11.10
N LEU A 104 -5.05 -9.48 -10.19
CA LEU A 104 -3.78 -9.96 -9.66
C LEU A 104 -3.90 -11.30 -8.93
N LYS A 105 -5.06 -11.67 -8.36
CA LYS A 105 -5.24 -12.99 -7.73
C LYS A 105 -5.04 -14.12 -8.75
N LEU A 106 -5.60 -13.97 -9.95
CA LEU A 106 -5.40 -14.93 -11.05
C LEU A 106 -3.93 -14.98 -11.50
N MET A 107 -3.27 -13.80 -11.49
CA MET A 107 -1.84 -13.75 -11.80
C MET A 107 -0.99 -14.41 -10.73
N VAL A 108 -1.39 -14.31 -9.46
CA VAL A 108 -0.76 -15.02 -8.32
C VAL A 108 -0.92 -16.53 -8.49
N ASP A 109 -2.13 -17.01 -8.84
CA ASP A 109 -2.39 -18.43 -9.08
C ASP A 109 -1.49 -18.97 -10.19
N TRP A 110 -1.37 -18.22 -11.29
CA TRP A 110 -0.47 -18.56 -12.38
C TRP A 110 0.99 -18.57 -11.95
N ALA A 111 1.45 -17.58 -11.20
CA ALA A 111 2.82 -17.49 -10.70
C ALA A 111 3.14 -18.68 -9.78
N ALA A 112 2.27 -19.00 -8.83
CA ALA A 112 2.42 -20.14 -7.94
C ALA A 112 2.47 -21.47 -8.71
N ALA A 113 1.58 -21.67 -9.68
CA ALA A 113 1.51 -22.88 -10.50
C ALA A 113 2.78 -23.07 -11.39
N THR A 114 3.44 -21.98 -11.76
CA THR A 114 4.66 -22.00 -12.59
C THR A 114 5.95 -21.88 -11.78
N GLY A 115 5.87 -21.92 -10.45
CA GLY A 115 7.04 -21.85 -9.55
C GLY A 115 7.70 -20.47 -9.49
N GLN A 116 6.96 -19.42 -9.83
CA GLN A 116 7.43 -18.04 -9.71
C GLN A 116 7.07 -17.47 -8.34
N SER A 117 7.96 -16.65 -7.77
CA SER A 117 7.85 -16.13 -6.41
C SER A 117 7.63 -14.62 -6.36
N ILE A 118 7.69 -13.93 -7.51
CA ILE A 118 7.57 -12.47 -7.56
C ILE A 118 6.64 -12.06 -8.71
N ILE A 119 5.75 -11.13 -8.42
CA ILE A 119 5.06 -10.32 -9.44
C ILE A 119 5.44 -8.86 -9.19
N GLN A 120 6.19 -8.26 -10.11
CA GLN A 120 6.48 -6.84 -10.07
C GLN A 120 5.41 -6.09 -10.85
N ILE A 121 4.64 -5.25 -10.16
CA ILE A 121 3.66 -4.37 -10.79
C ILE A 121 4.29 -3.00 -11.11
N LEU A 122 3.80 -2.34 -12.15
CA LEU A 122 4.14 -0.95 -12.41
C LEU A 122 3.45 -0.03 -11.39
N PRO A 123 3.80 1.29 -11.35
CA PRO A 123 3.15 2.22 -10.44
C PRO A 123 1.63 2.17 -10.54
N ILE A 124 0.98 2.14 -9.39
CA ILE A 124 -0.48 2.04 -9.23
C ILE A 124 -1.08 3.29 -8.58
N ASN A 125 -0.25 4.32 -8.45
CA ASN A 125 -0.65 5.58 -7.85
C ASN A 125 -1.60 6.37 -8.75
N ASP A 126 -2.37 7.27 -8.14
CA ASP A 126 -3.32 8.10 -8.87
C ASP A 126 -2.63 9.10 -9.78
N THR A 127 -3.00 9.09 -11.05
CA THR A 127 -2.53 9.98 -12.12
C THR A 127 -3.63 10.90 -12.64
N THR A 128 -4.82 10.86 -12.04
CA THR A 128 -6.00 11.59 -12.52
C THR A 128 -5.85 13.10 -12.37
N MET A 129 -5.70 13.78 -13.49
CA MET A 129 -5.57 15.23 -13.55
C MET A 129 -6.65 15.89 -14.41
N TYR A 130 -6.86 15.37 -15.61
CA TYR A 130 -7.74 15.97 -16.63
C TYR A 130 -8.97 15.09 -16.95
N GLY A 131 -8.97 13.82 -16.56
CA GLY A 131 -10.00 12.84 -16.92
C GLY A 131 -9.91 12.40 -18.38
N THR A 132 -8.75 12.55 -19.02
CA THR A 132 -8.48 12.16 -20.39
C THR A 132 -7.51 10.99 -20.47
N TRP A 133 -7.28 10.46 -21.69
CA TRP A 133 -6.31 9.40 -21.92
C TRP A 133 -4.86 9.77 -21.48
N GLU A 134 -4.54 11.07 -21.40
CA GLU A 134 -3.23 11.55 -20.93
C GLU A 134 -2.93 11.11 -19.49
N ASP A 135 -3.97 10.93 -18.69
CA ASP A 135 -3.87 10.44 -17.30
C ASP A 135 -3.51 8.95 -17.20
N SER A 136 -3.46 8.22 -18.33
CA SER A 136 -3.13 6.78 -18.35
C SER A 136 -1.65 6.47 -18.11
N TYR A 137 -0.76 7.48 -18.14
CA TYR A 137 0.67 7.29 -17.96
C TYR A 137 1.02 7.06 -16.47
N PRO A 138 1.44 5.83 -16.07
CA PRO A 138 1.52 5.46 -14.66
C PRO A 138 2.62 6.17 -13.87
N TYR A 139 3.57 6.81 -14.55
CA TYR A 139 4.69 7.50 -13.90
C TYR A 139 4.43 8.99 -13.63
N ASN A 140 3.25 9.50 -14.02
CA ASN A 140 2.86 10.89 -13.77
C ASN A 140 1.90 11.01 -12.60
N ALA A 141 2.24 10.38 -11.47
CA ALA A 141 1.38 10.36 -10.30
C ALA A 141 1.23 11.75 -9.64
N ASN A 142 0.00 12.09 -9.27
CA ASN A 142 -0.32 13.29 -8.49
C ASN A 142 -0.12 13.10 -6.97
N SER A 143 0.06 11.85 -6.53
CA SER A 143 0.34 11.49 -5.15
C SER A 143 1.20 10.24 -5.09
N THR A 144 2.15 10.20 -4.16
CA THR A 144 2.96 9.01 -3.88
C THR A 144 2.25 7.97 -3.01
N PHE A 145 1.10 8.31 -2.45
CA PHE A 145 0.33 7.44 -1.55
C PHE A 145 -1.01 7.02 -2.12
N ALA A 146 -1.72 7.95 -2.77
CA ALA A 146 -3.05 7.68 -3.29
C ALA A 146 -3.00 6.68 -4.45
N LEU A 147 -3.96 5.76 -4.46
CA LEU A 147 -4.10 4.73 -5.48
C LEU A 147 -5.08 5.17 -6.56
N HIS A 148 -4.83 4.75 -7.80
CA HIS A 148 -5.68 5.14 -8.93
C HIS A 148 -7.04 4.41 -8.89
N PRO A 149 -8.17 5.14 -8.96
CA PRO A 149 -9.51 4.56 -8.87
C PRO A 149 -9.84 3.50 -9.93
N GLN A 150 -9.18 3.52 -11.09
CA GLN A 150 -9.38 2.52 -12.14
C GLN A 150 -9.13 1.08 -11.69
N PHE A 151 -8.29 0.87 -10.66
CA PHE A 151 -7.95 -0.46 -10.18
C PHE A 151 -8.98 -1.09 -9.25
N LEU A 152 -10.06 -0.36 -8.88
CA LEU A 152 -11.13 -0.91 -8.07
C LEU A 152 -11.98 -1.94 -8.84
N ARG A 153 -12.21 -3.09 -8.22
CA ARG A 153 -13.31 -3.98 -8.57
C ARG A 153 -14.60 -3.42 -7.98
N LEU A 154 -15.48 -2.91 -8.85
CA LEU A 154 -16.68 -2.16 -8.44
C LEU A 154 -17.64 -3.00 -7.59
N GLU A 155 -17.91 -4.24 -7.98
CA GLU A 155 -18.82 -5.15 -7.28
C GLU A 155 -18.36 -5.47 -5.84
N ALA A 156 -17.06 -5.37 -5.58
CA ALA A 156 -16.50 -5.57 -4.25
C ALA A 156 -16.52 -4.30 -3.37
N VAL A 157 -16.82 -3.14 -3.94
CA VAL A 157 -17.11 -1.92 -3.18
C VAL A 157 -18.54 -1.99 -2.62
N GLY A 158 -19.50 -2.40 -3.44
CA GLY A 158 -20.90 -2.54 -3.07
C GLY A 158 -21.77 -2.82 -4.29
N LYS A 159 -23.01 -3.20 -4.05
CA LYS A 159 -24.00 -3.47 -5.12
C LYS A 159 -25.07 -2.39 -5.10
N LEU A 160 -25.31 -1.77 -6.24
CA LEU A 160 -26.35 -0.76 -6.40
C LEU A 160 -27.74 -1.39 -6.14
N LYS A 161 -28.59 -0.69 -5.41
CA LYS A 161 -29.96 -1.12 -5.10
C LYS A 161 -30.88 -1.02 -6.31
N ASN A 162 -30.64 -0.03 -7.17
CA ASN A 162 -31.35 0.11 -8.43
C ASN A 162 -30.90 -0.96 -9.42
N LYS A 163 -31.76 -1.97 -9.66
CA LYS A 163 -31.44 -3.10 -10.54
C LYS A 163 -31.17 -2.68 -11.99
N ALA A 164 -31.94 -1.74 -12.52
CA ALA A 164 -31.77 -1.27 -13.90
C ALA A 164 -30.40 -0.58 -14.08
N GLU A 165 -29.98 0.20 -13.09
CA GLU A 165 -28.68 0.84 -13.09
C GLU A 165 -27.52 -0.19 -12.92
N ALA A 166 -27.69 -1.16 -12.03
CA ALA A 166 -26.73 -2.26 -11.87
C ALA A 166 -26.56 -3.07 -13.18
N GLU A 167 -27.66 -3.37 -13.87
CA GLU A 167 -27.64 -4.05 -15.17
C GLU A 167 -26.99 -3.19 -16.27
N ARG A 168 -27.22 -1.87 -16.28
CA ARG A 168 -26.56 -0.94 -17.19
C ARG A 168 -25.03 -0.98 -17.02
N PHE A 169 -24.55 -0.91 -15.80
CA PHE A 169 -23.11 -0.99 -15.53
C PHE A 169 -22.52 -2.36 -15.84
N ALA A 170 -23.23 -3.43 -15.55
CA ALA A 170 -22.79 -4.80 -15.90
C ALA A 170 -22.66 -4.97 -17.42
N THR A 171 -23.60 -4.42 -18.19
CA THR A 171 -23.58 -4.45 -19.66
C THR A 171 -22.42 -3.60 -20.19
N LEU A 172 -22.28 -2.37 -19.69
CA LEU A 172 -21.18 -1.48 -20.08
C LEU A 172 -19.81 -2.08 -19.76
N GLY A 173 -19.65 -2.71 -18.59
CA GLY A 173 -18.41 -3.38 -18.21
C GLY A 173 -18.03 -4.50 -19.18
N LYS A 174 -18.99 -5.31 -19.60
CA LYS A 174 -18.77 -6.36 -20.63
C LYS A 174 -18.39 -5.75 -21.99
N GLU A 175 -19.08 -4.69 -22.40
CA GLU A 175 -18.75 -3.98 -23.65
C GLU A 175 -17.32 -3.45 -23.63
N LEU A 176 -16.94 -2.73 -22.59
CA LEU A 176 -15.60 -2.18 -22.42
C LEU A 176 -14.53 -3.28 -22.34
N ASN A 177 -14.86 -4.41 -21.71
CA ASN A 177 -13.94 -5.53 -21.57
C ASN A 177 -13.69 -6.29 -22.87
N LEU A 178 -14.58 -6.18 -23.86
CA LEU A 178 -14.43 -6.78 -25.20
C LEU A 178 -13.60 -5.90 -26.15
N LEU A 179 -13.29 -4.66 -25.79
CA LEU A 179 -12.50 -3.78 -26.64
C LEU A 179 -11.06 -4.31 -26.80
N PRO A 180 -10.43 -4.14 -27.99
CA PRO A 180 -9.08 -4.61 -28.25
C PRO A 180 -8.01 -3.83 -27.50
N ALA A 181 -8.33 -2.62 -27.05
CA ALA A 181 -7.49 -1.76 -26.23
C ALA A 181 -8.32 -1.14 -25.10
N VAL A 182 -7.65 -0.69 -24.05
CA VAL A 182 -8.32 -0.02 -22.92
C VAL A 182 -8.79 1.37 -23.38
N ASP A 183 -10.08 1.63 -23.23
CA ASP A 183 -10.67 2.96 -23.36
C ASP A 183 -10.66 3.62 -21.98
N TYR A 184 -9.55 4.25 -21.63
CA TYR A 184 -9.33 4.83 -20.30
C TYR A 184 -10.40 5.86 -19.91
N GLU A 185 -10.84 6.71 -20.86
CA GLU A 185 -11.83 7.74 -20.58
C GLU A 185 -13.19 7.13 -20.24
N ARG A 186 -13.67 6.20 -21.07
CA ARG A 186 -14.96 5.53 -20.81
C ARG A 186 -14.91 4.69 -19.53
N VAL A 187 -13.82 3.97 -19.30
CA VAL A 187 -13.63 3.15 -18.10
C VAL A 187 -13.64 4.04 -16.84
N ASN A 188 -12.82 5.09 -16.81
CA ASN A 188 -12.70 5.96 -15.64
C ASN A 188 -13.99 6.72 -15.35
N ASN A 189 -14.66 7.24 -16.38
CA ASN A 189 -15.95 7.92 -16.24
C ASN A 189 -17.03 6.97 -15.71
N ALA A 190 -17.15 5.76 -16.25
CA ALA A 190 -18.12 4.78 -15.79
C ALA A 190 -17.84 4.31 -14.36
N LYS A 191 -16.57 4.10 -14.00
CA LYS A 191 -16.20 3.75 -12.63
C LYS A 191 -16.49 4.88 -11.64
N ALA A 192 -16.20 6.13 -12.01
CA ALA A 192 -16.51 7.29 -11.18
C ALA A 192 -18.03 7.40 -10.96
N GLU A 193 -18.84 7.25 -12.01
CA GLU A 193 -20.30 7.27 -11.91
C GLU A 193 -20.83 6.17 -10.96
N TYR A 194 -20.35 4.93 -11.10
CA TYR A 194 -20.70 3.84 -10.21
C TYR A 194 -20.30 4.14 -8.76
N LEU A 195 -19.08 4.63 -8.55
CA LEU A 195 -18.55 4.91 -7.22
C LEU A 195 -19.31 6.06 -6.53
N HIS A 196 -19.75 7.08 -7.27
CA HIS A 196 -20.63 8.11 -6.74
C HIS A 196 -22.01 7.56 -6.33
N ALA A 197 -22.60 6.69 -7.17
CA ALA A 197 -23.87 6.06 -6.86
C ALA A 197 -23.79 5.19 -5.59
N ILE A 198 -22.75 4.34 -5.48
CA ILE A 198 -22.59 3.49 -4.31
C ILE A 198 -22.20 4.29 -3.05
N PHE A 199 -21.44 5.39 -3.20
CA PHE A 199 -21.14 6.29 -2.11
C PHE A 199 -22.41 6.95 -1.55
N ALA A 200 -23.33 7.37 -2.40
CA ALA A 200 -24.62 7.91 -1.97
C ALA A 200 -25.44 6.88 -1.16
N GLU A 201 -25.34 5.58 -1.49
CA GLU A 201 -26.07 4.52 -0.80
C GLU A 201 -25.36 3.99 0.47
N GLU A 202 -24.06 3.79 0.43
CA GLU A 202 -23.30 3.07 1.46
C GLU A 202 -22.24 3.96 2.15
N GLY A 203 -21.97 5.16 1.63
CA GLY A 203 -20.89 6.02 2.11
C GLY A 203 -20.96 6.31 3.60
N LYS A 204 -22.12 6.73 4.10
CA LYS A 204 -22.32 7.04 5.53
C LYS A 204 -22.03 5.84 6.43
N LYS A 205 -22.46 4.65 6.03
CA LYS A 205 -22.21 3.41 6.78
C LYS A 205 -20.73 3.06 6.77
N THR A 206 -20.08 3.14 5.62
CA THR A 206 -18.65 2.87 5.47
C THR A 206 -17.82 3.82 6.31
N LEU A 207 -18.04 5.13 6.21
CA LEU A 207 -17.32 6.16 6.96
C LEU A 207 -17.52 6.06 8.48
N ALA A 208 -18.64 5.48 8.94
CA ALA A 208 -18.87 5.21 10.36
C ALA A 208 -18.20 3.95 10.89
N SER A 209 -17.71 3.06 10.02
CA SER A 209 -17.14 1.76 10.39
C SER A 209 -15.83 1.90 11.19
N LYS A 210 -15.52 0.88 12.00
CA LYS A 210 -14.26 0.82 12.75
C LYS A 210 -13.06 0.73 11.83
N GLU A 211 -13.19 -0.06 10.75
CA GLU A 211 -12.13 -0.24 9.75
C GLU A 211 -11.79 1.06 9.04
N PHE A 212 -12.81 1.82 8.63
CA PHE A 212 -12.57 3.13 8.03
C PHE A 212 -11.90 4.10 9.00
N LYS A 213 -12.34 4.15 10.26
CA LYS A 213 -11.74 5.03 11.28
C LYS A 213 -10.26 4.71 11.50
N ALA A 214 -9.91 3.42 11.58
CA ALA A 214 -8.52 2.99 11.70
C ALA A 214 -7.71 3.35 10.44
N PHE A 215 -8.28 3.19 9.24
CA PHE A 215 -7.66 3.61 7.99
C PHE A 215 -7.42 5.12 7.96
N MET A 216 -8.41 5.92 8.36
CA MET A 216 -8.31 7.38 8.40
C MET A 216 -7.23 7.82 9.39
N GLU A 217 -7.20 7.27 10.59
CA GLU A 217 -6.19 7.57 11.62
C GLU A 217 -4.77 7.30 11.12
N ALA A 218 -4.56 6.18 10.44
CA ALA A 218 -3.25 5.80 9.92
C ALA A 218 -2.81 6.63 8.70
N ASN A 219 -3.71 7.32 8.00
CA ASN A 219 -3.45 7.95 6.71
C ASN A 219 -3.82 9.44 6.64
N GLU A 220 -4.34 10.04 7.71
CA GLU A 220 -4.89 11.41 7.71
C GLU A 220 -3.93 12.44 7.13
N GLU A 221 -2.64 12.29 7.38
CA GLU A 221 -1.61 13.26 7.01
C GLU A 221 -1.54 13.49 5.49
N TRP A 222 -1.62 12.43 4.70
CA TRP A 222 -1.59 12.51 3.24
C TRP A 222 -2.99 12.49 2.62
N LEU A 223 -3.92 11.75 3.22
CA LEU A 223 -5.25 11.49 2.65
C LEU A 223 -6.13 12.75 2.64
N LYS A 224 -6.07 13.54 3.72
CA LYS A 224 -6.85 14.77 3.81
C LYS A 224 -6.47 15.81 2.76
N PRO A 225 -5.19 16.22 2.60
CA PRO A 225 -4.82 17.15 1.53
C PRO A 225 -5.10 16.59 0.13
N TYR A 226 -4.89 15.29 -0.10
CA TYR A 226 -5.21 14.65 -1.37
C TYR A 226 -6.72 14.74 -1.69
N ALA A 227 -7.59 14.36 -0.76
CA ALA A 227 -9.03 14.39 -0.98
C ALA A 227 -9.57 15.81 -1.21
N VAL A 228 -9.02 16.80 -0.50
CA VAL A 228 -9.34 18.22 -0.73
C VAL A 228 -8.86 18.67 -2.11
N PHE A 229 -7.66 18.22 -2.55
CA PHE A 229 -7.17 18.50 -3.91
C PHE A 229 -8.13 17.93 -4.96
N CYS A 230 -8.54 16.66 -4.84
CA CYS A 230 -9.46 16.03 -5.78
C CYS A 230 -10.80 16.77 -5.84
N ALA A 231 -11.40 17.07 -4.69
CA ALA A 231 -12.66 17.80 -4.64
C ALA A 231 -12.57 19.21 -5.27
N LEU A 232 -11.45 19.91 -5.08
CA LEU A 232 -11.21 21.21 -5.72
C LEU A 232 -10.98 21.09 -7.22
N ARG A 233 -10.17 20.12 -7.66
CA ARG A 233 -9.94 19.83 -9.08
C ARG A 233 -11.27 19.60 -9.81
N ASP A 234 -12.12 18.74 -9.25
CA ASP A 234 -13.39 18.37 -9.84
C ASP A 234 -14.38 19.55 -9.83
N LYS A 235 -14.46 20.30 -8.74
CA LYS A 235 -15.28 21.52 -8.65
C LYS A 235 -14.88 22.59 -9.65
N HIS A 236 -13.60 22.77 -9.89
CA HIS A 236 -13.07 23.78 -10.81
C HIS A 236 -12.82 23.24 -12.21
N SER A 237 -13.03 21.94 -12.45
CA SER A 237 -12.73 21.23 -13.71
C SER A 237 -11.31 21.51 -14.22
N THR A 238 -10.36 21.65 -13.33
CA THR A 238 -8.93 21.87 -13.64
C THR A 238 -8.03 21.54 -12.47
N PRO A 239 -6.89 20.88 -12.69
CA PRO A 239 -5.86 20.64 -11.69
C PRO A 239 -4.98 21.88 -11.41
N ASP A 240 -5.11 22.94 -12.21
CA ASP A 240 -4.34 24.17 -12.05
C ASP A 240 -4.83 24.94 -10.80
N PHE A 241 -4.21 24.65 -9.67
CA PHE A 241 -4.56 25.25 -8.38
C PHE A 241 -4.48 26.80 -8.38
N LYS A 242 -3.73 27.41 -9.30
CA LYS A 242 -3.68 28.87 -9.45
C LYS A 242 -5.04 29.46 -9.82
N LYS A 243 -5.90 28.65 -10.42
CA LYS A 243 -7.28 29.04 -10.82
C LYS A 243 -8.32 28.81 -9.70
N TRP A 244 -7.94 28.29 -8.53
CA TRP A 244 -8.87 27.93 -7.44
C TRP A 244 -9.16 29.10 -6.48
N GLY A 245 -8.96 30.33 -6.90
CA GLY A 245 -9.27 31.54 -6.09
C GLY A 245 -8.56 31.54 -4.75
N THR A 246 -9.31 31.58 -3.64
CA THR A 246 -8.74 31.60 -2.29
C THR A 246 -7.96 30.32 -1.94
N MET A 247 -8.24 29.21 -2.63
CA MET A 247 -7.57 27.92 -2.44
C MET A 247 -6.29 27.77 -3.28
N ALA A 248 -5.93 28.74 -4.12
CA ALA A 248 -4.68 28.75 -4.89
C ALA A 248 -3.41 28.64 -4.02
N LYS A 249 -3.51 29.05 -2.75
CA LYS A 249 -2.45 28.86 -1.75
C LYS A 249 -2.95 27.93 -0.65
N TYR A 250 -2.40 26.72 -0.62
CA TYR A 250 -2.72 25.74 0.40
C TYR A 250 -2.29 26.17 1.80
N THR A 251 -3.14 25.93 2.79
CA THR A 251 -2.80 25.88 4.22
C THR A 251 -3.69 24.82 4.88
N LYS A 252 -3.21 24.19 5.96
CA LYS A 252 -3.99 23.22 6.73
C LYS A 252 -5.34 23.80 7.19
N ALA A 253 -5.34 25.06 7.65
CA ALA A 253 -6.56 25.73 8.10
C ALA A 253 -7.61 25.89 6.98
N LYS A 254 -7.17 26.28 5.77
CA LYS A 254 -8.05 26.38 4.60
C LYS A 254 -8.60 25.02 4.18
N ALA A 255 -7.75 24.00 4.15
CA ALA A 255 -8.16 22.64 3.81
C ALA A 255 -9.20 22.12 4.82
N THR A 256 -8.98 22.30 6.12
CA THR A 256 -9.94 21.91 7.16
C THR A 256 -11.25 22.68 7.07
N LYS A 257 -11.21 23.97 6.73
CA LYS A 257 -12.41 24.76 6.50
C LYS A 257 -13.18 24.25 5.28
N TYR A 258 -12.48 24.05 4.15
CA TYR A 258 -13.06 23.53 2.92
C TYR A 258 -13.72 22.17 3.13
N GLU A 259 -13.04 21.24 3.81
CA GLU A 259 -13.56 19.93 4.15
C GLU A 259 -14.88 20.01 4.94
N LYS A 260 -14.98 20.94 5.91
CA LYS A 260 -16.21 21.13 6.68
C LYS A 260 -17.37 21.68 5.84
N GLU A 261 -17.07 22.59 4.91
CA GLU A 261 -18.06 23.24 4.06
C GLU A 261 -18.52 22.35 2.89
N HIS A 262 -17.66 21.40 2.46
CA HIS A 262 -17.84 20.51 1.32
C HIS A 262 -17.55 19.05 1.69
N TYR A 263 -18.07 18.62 2.84
CA TYR A 263 -17.68 17.32 3.42
C TYR A 263 -17.97 16.15 2.50
N ASP A 264 -19.11 16.10 1.83
CA ASP A 264 -19.51 14.98 0.99
C ASP A 264 -18.56 14.82 -0.22
N ASP A 265 -18.15 15.94 -0.85
CA ASP A 265 -17.21 15.93 -1.97
C ASP A 265 -15.81 15.41 -1.56
N VAL A 266 -15.37 15.80 -0.37
CA VAL A 266 -14.08 15.35 0.19
C VAL A 266 -14.18 13.91 0.66
N ALA A 267 -15.26 13.56 1.37
CA ALA A 267 -15.47 12.23 1.94
C ALA A 267 -15.65 11.14 0.88
N TYR A 268 -16.14 11.48 -0.32
CA TYR A 268 -16.15 10.58 -1.47
C TYR A 268 -14.73 10.08 -1.79
N ASN A 269 -13.74 10.94 -1.79
CA ASN A 269 -12.34 10.56 -2.06
C ASN A 269 -11.76 9.71 -0.92
N TYR A 270 -12.16 9.95 0.34
CA TYR A 270 -11.82 9.06 1.46
C TYR A 270 -12.38 7.67 1.27
N PHE A 271 -13.64 7.58 0.87
CA PHE A 271 -14.32 6.32 0.59
C PHE A 271 -13.62 5.53 -0.52
N VAL A 272 -13.28 6.17 -1.62
CA VAL A 272 -12.59 5.55 -2.76
C VAL A 272 -11.22 5.00 -2.32
N GLN A 273 -10.40 5.80 -1.64
CA GLN A 273 -9.07 5.39 -1.19
C GLN A 273 -9.11 4.28 -0.13
N PHE A 274 -10.12 4.28 0.73
CA PHE A 274 -10.35 3.20 1.68
C PHE A 274 -10.58 1.85 0.98
N HIS A 275 -11.46 1.82 -0.03
CA HIS A 275 -11.76 0.60 -0.78
C HIS A 275 -10.56 0.14 -1.62
N LEU A 276 -9.80 1.05 -2.21
CA LEU A 276 -8.54 0.74 -2.91
C LEU A 276 -7.53 0.07 -1.97
N SER A 277 -7.28 0.69 -0.82
CA SER A 277 -6.38 0.15 0.20
C SER A 277 -6.84 -1.23 0.70
N LYS A 278 -8.15 -1.42 0.88
CA LYS A 278 -8.72 -2.70 1.29
C LYS A 278 -8.47 -3.78 0.24
N GLN A 279 -8.83 -3.54 -1.01
CA GLN A 279 -8.67 -4.51 -2.10
C GLN A 279 -7.21 -4.85 -2.36
N LEU A 280 -6.30 -3.86 -2.34
CA LEU A 280 -4.86 -4.11 -2.51
C LEU A 280 -4.30 -4.96 -1.35
N ARG A 281 -4.73 -4.71 -0.12
CA ARG A 281 -4.33 -5.50 1.04
C ARG A 281 -4.79 -6.95 0.93
N GLU A 282 -6.04 -7.17 0.53
CA GLU A 282 -6.58 -8.51 0.32
C GLU A 282 -5.80 -9.28 -0.77
N VAL A 283 -5.39 -8.60 -1.83
CA VAL A 283 -4.56 -9.19 -2.89
C VAL A 283 -3.15 -9.49 -2.39
N ARG A 284 -2.53 -8.59 -1.63
CA ARG A 284 -1.23 -8.82 -1.00
C ARG A 284 -1.27 -10.04 -0.08
N ASP A 285 -2.29 -10.12 0.78
CA ASP A 285 -2.42 -11.22 1.74
C ASP A 285 -2.66 -12.55 1.01
N TYR A 286 -3.44 -12.53 -0.08
CA TYR A 286 -3.61 -13.67 -0.97
C TYR A 286 -2.29 -14.10 -1.62
N ALA A 287 -1.51 -13.16 -2.13
CA ALA A 287 -0.22 -13.44 -2.74
C ALA A 287 0.75 -14.09 -1.74
N HIS A 288 0.86 -13.52 -0.53
CA HIS A 288 1.71 -14.07 0.52
C HIS A 288 1.28 -15.47 0.94
N ALA A 289 -0.03 -15.75 1.06
CA ALA A 289 -0.56 -17.08 1.39
C ALA A 289 -0.21 -18.13 0.31
N ASN A 290 0.04 -17.69 -0.93
CA ASN A 290 0.46 -18.54 -2.05
C ASN A 290 1.96 -18.50 -2.34
N GLY A 291 2.79 -17.95 -1.44
CA GLY A 291 4.24 -17.89 -1.60
C GLY A 291 4.73 -16.90 -2.66
N VAL A 292 3.90 -15.94 -3.05
CA VAL A 292 4.20 -14.93 -4.08
C VAL A 292 4.31 -13.55 -3.44
N VAL A 293 5.35 -12.81 -3.78
CA VAL A 293 5.58 -11.42 -3.35
C VAL A 293 5.14 -10.46 -4.44
N LEU A 294 4.31 -9.48 -4.08
CA LEU A 294 4.03 -8.33 -4.93
C LEU A 294 5.08 -7.24 -4.69
N LYS A 295 5.72 -6.79 -5.75
CA LYS A 295 6.75 -5.74 -5.71
C LYS A 295 6.30 -4.52 -6.48
#